data_99d158f7d0670fd3a1bde25fbf2aee51
#
_entry.id   99d158f7d0670fd3a1bde25fbf2aee51
#
_cell.length_a   1.000
_cell.length_b   1.000
_cell.length_c   1.000
_cell.angle_alpha   90.00
_cell.angle_beta   90.00
_cell.angle_gamma   90.00
#
_symmetry.space_group_name_H-M   'P 1'
#
loop_
_entity.id
_entity.type
_entity.pdbx_description
1 polymer ?
#
loop_
_entity_poly.entity_id
_entity_poly.type
_entity_poly.pdbx_seq_one_letter_code
_entity_poly.pdbx_strand_id
1 'polypeptide(L)'
;TLDLLANDLFGLLDGLELNQVHYIGLSMGGMIGQAAALRDASRFLSLSLCDTSSRIPLEARSAWNDRINLAQGEGMEALVPSTIDRWFSANFQAQRADEVDKVREMIRGTAVNGFCGCAAAIRDLDLTDRLSTIDLPTLLIVGEDDPGTPVSAHEVIRACIENSELVVIP
;
A
#
# COMPACT_ATOMS: atom_id res chain seq x y z
N THR A 1 -5.82 -9.62 -7.53
CA THR A 1 -6.78 -9.06 -6.55
C THR A 1 -6.14 -9.00 -5.17
N LEU A 2 -6.63 -8.13 -4.28
CA LEU A 2 -6.17 -8.06 -2.89
C LEU A 2 -6.46 -9.36 -2.13
N ASP A 3 -7.55 -10.04 -2.43
CA ASP A 3 -7.88 -11.35 -1.81
C ASP A 3 -6.82 -12.40 -2.13
N LEU A 4 -6.26 -12.41 -3.34
CA LEU A 4 -5.17 -13.30 -3.70
C LEU A 4 -3.92 -13.00 -2.88
N LEU A 5 -3.54 -11.71 -2.80
CA LEU A 5 -2.37 -11.28 -2.03
C LEU A 5 -2.53 -11.54 -0.51
N ALA A 6 -3.75 -11.39 0.01
CA ALA A 6 -4.06 -11.79 1.40
C ALA A 6 -3.92 -13.32 1.61
N ASN A 7 -4.31 -14.13 0.62
CA ASN A 7 -4.09 -15.58 0.67
C ASN A 7 -2.61 -15.94 0.65
N ASP A 8 -1.81 -15.25 -0.17
CA ASP A 8 -0.36 -15.45 -0.21
C ASP A 8 0.27 -15.12 1.15
N LEU A 9 -0.19 -14.05 1.82
CA LEU A 9 0.23 -13.72 3.18
C LEU A 9 -0.11 -14.85 4.15
N PHE A 10 -1.34 -15.37 4.14
CA PHE A 10 -1.70 -16.51 5.02
C PHE A 10 -0.88 -17.75 4.69
N GLY A 11 -0.66 -18.06 3.41
CA GLY A 11 0.19 -19.17 3.01
C GLY A 11 1.63 -19.03 3.52
N LEU A 12 2.17 -17.80 3.54
CA LEU A 12 3.48 -17.51 4.14
C LEU A 12 3.48 -17.74 5.65
N LEU A 13 2.47 -17.24 6.38
CA LEU A 13 2.36 -17.42 7.82
C LEU A 13 2.23 -18.92 8.18
N ASP A 14 1.45 -19.67 7.43
CA ASP A 14 1.28 -21.10 7.63
C ASP A 14 2.58 -21.87 7.34
N GLY A 15 3.28 -21.53 6.26
CA GLY A 15 4.57 -22.13 5.91
C GLY A 15 5.68 -21.85 6.92
N LEU A 16 5.55 -20.73 7.67
CA LEU A 16 6.46 -20.37 8.77
C LEU A 16 5.96 -20.85 10.15
N GLU A 17 4.83 -21.56 10.20
CA GLU A 17 4.19 -22.03 11.44
C GLU A 17 3.86 -20.88 12.42
N LEU A 18 3.54 -19.68 11.89
CA LEU A 18 3.18 -18.50 12.67
C LEU A 18 1.66 -18.39 12.80
N ASN A 19 1.15 -18.58 14.00
CA ASN A 19 -0.29 -18.50 14.26
C ASN A 19 -0.79 -17.05 14.28
N GLN A 20 -0.07 -16.17 14.95
CA GLN A 20 -0.39 -14.75 15.07
C GLN A 20 0.86 -13.89 14.92
N VAL A 21 0.72 -12.71 14.30
CA VAL A 21 1.81 -11.78 14.09
C VAL A 21 1.39 -10.33 14.36
N HIS A 22 2.35 -9.45 14.66
CA HIS A 22 2.20 -8.03 14.44
C HIS A 22 2.47 -7.76 12.96
N TYR A 23 1.55 -7.10 12.29
CA TYR A 23 1.66 -6.82 10.86
C TYR A 23 2.05 -5.36 10.61
N ILE A 24 3.03 -5.14 9.75
CA ILE A 24 3.39 -3.80 9.27
C ILE A 24 3.31 -3.83 7.74
N GLY A 25 2.53 -2.94 7.16
CA GLY A 25 2.36 -2.85 5.71
C GLY A 25 2.46 -1.43 5.19
N LEU A 26 3.36 -1.21 4.21
CA LEU A 26 3.53 0.05 3.52
C LEU A 26 2.74 0.06 2.21
N SER A 27 2.00 1.13 1.94
CA SER A 27 1.26 1.35 0.70
C SER A 27 0.34 0.16 0.36
N MET A 28 0.61 -0.57 -0.71
CA MET A 28 -0.11 -1.82 -1.05
C MET A 28 -0.06 -2.86 0.08
N GLY A 29 1.05 -2.92 0.83
CA GLY A 29 1.13 -3.77 2.03
C GLY A 29 0.08 -3.41 3.07
N GLY A 30 -0.21 -2.11 3.26
CA GLY A 30 -1.32 -1.66 4.11
C GLY A 30 -2.70 -2.09 3.59
N MET A 31 -2.90 -2.07 2.27
CA MET A 31 -4.14 -2.55 1.64
C MET A 31 -4.31 -4.07 1.81
N ILE A 32 -3.21 -4.83 1.67
CA ILE A 32 -3.17 -6.28 1.92
C ILE A 32 -3.48 -6.57 3.39
N GLY A 33 -2.89 -5.83 4.32
CA GLY A 33 -3.15 -5.97 5.75
C GLY A 33 -4.62 -5.75 6.11
N GLN A 34 -5.25 -4.71 5.54
CA GLN A 34 -6.69 -4.47 5.69
C GLN A 34 -7.51 -5.64 5.14
N ALA A 35 -7.22 -6.09 3.91
CA ALA A 35 -7.94 -7.21 3.29
C ALA A 35 -7.78 -8.52 4.07
N ALA A 36 -6.58 -8.79 4.58
CA ALA A 36 -6.30 -9.97 5.39
C ALA A 36 -7.01 -9.91 6.75
N ALA A 37 -6.98 -8.75 7.44
CA ALA A 37 -7.68 -8.58 8.72
C ALA A 37 -9.20 -8.71 8.57
N LEU A 38 -9.78 -8.18 7.48
CA LEU A 38 -11.20 -8.35 7.14
C LEU A 38 -11.60 -9.81 6.89
N ARG A 39 -10.66 -10.65 6.52
CA ARG A 39 -10.89 -12.07 6.24
C ARG A 39 -10.68 -12.94 7.48
N ASP A 40 -9.61 -12.72 8.22
CA ASP A 40 -9.28 -13.45 9.43
C ASP A 40 -8.42 -12.59 10.38
N ALA A 41 -9.09 -11.78 11.20
CA ALA A 41 -8.44 -10.94 12.19
C ALA A 41 -7.68 -11.73 13.26
N SER A 42 -8.03 -13.01 13.48
CA SER A 42 -7.39 -13.85 14.50
C SER A 42 -5.90 -14.12 14.22
N ARG A 43 -5.45 -13.91 12.98
CA ARG A 43 -4.04 -14.07 12.58
C ARG A 43 -3.16 -12.88 12.96
N PHE A 44 -3.74 -11.81 13.50
CA PHE A 44 -3.01 -10.58 13.81
C PHE A 44 -3.17 -10.19 15.29
N LEU A 45 -2.07 -9.71 15.87
CA LEU A 45 -2.04 -9.09 17.20
C LEU A 45 -2.25 -7.58 17.10
N SER A 46 -1.76 -6.96 16.05
CA SER A 46 -1.95 -5.55 15.72
C SER A 46 -1.63 -5.29 14.24
N LEU A 47 -2.10 -4.15 13.74
CA LEU A 47 -1.79 -3.65 12.41
C LEU A 47 -1.03 -2.33 12.51
N SER A 48 0.03 -2.16 11.68
CA SER A 48 0.64 -0.86 11.37
C SER A 48 0.50 -0.62 9.88
N LEU A 49 -0.33 0.34 9.52
CA LEU A 49 -0.72 0.64 8.14
C LEU A 49 -0.08 1.97 7.74
N CYS A 50 0.97 1.90 6.90
CA CYS A 50 1.80 3.04 6.55
C CYS A 50 1.49 3.49 5.10
N ASP A 51 1.33 4.81 4.89
CA ASP A 51 1.15 5.45 3.57
C ASP A 51 0.21 4.64 2.67
N THR A 52 -1.03 4.45 3.11
CA THR A 52 -2.01 3.55 2.49
C THR A 52 -3.40 4.18 2.36
N SER A 53 -4.31 3.49 1.73
CA SER A 53 -5.70 3.88 1.66
C SER A 53 -6.63 2.67 1.73
N SER A 54 -7.93 2.90 1.91
CA SER A 54 -8.95 1.84 1.96
C SER A 54 -9.84 1.81 0.71
N ARG A 55 -9.75 2.84 -0.14
CA ARG A 55 -10.53 2.96 -1.38
C ARG A 55 -9.80 3.80 -2.41
N ILE A 56 -9.88 3.42 -3.67
CA ILE A 56 -9.50 4.27 -4.80
C ILE A 56 -10.78 4.86 -5.40
N PRO A 57 -10.93 6.20 -5.39
CA PRO A 57 -12.07 6.87 -6.02
C PRO A 57 -12.19 6.52 -7.51
N LEU A 58 -13.42 6.47 -8.02
CA LEU A 58 -13.67 6.07 -9.43
C LEU A 58 -12.92 6.95 -10.43
N GLU A 59 -12.84 8.25 -10.16
CA GLU A 59 -12.12 9.25 -10.98
C GLU A 59 -10.60 9.03 -11.00
N ALA A 60 -10.03 8.41 -9.97
CA ALA A 60 -8.59 8.12 -9.89
C ALA A 60 -8.20 6.79 -10.58
N ARG A 61 -9.18 5.95 -10.97
CA ARG A 61 -8.92 4.65 -11.58
C ARG A 61 -8.28 4.74 -12.97
N SER A 62 -8.57 5.81 -13.73
CA SER A 62 -7.95 6.04 -15.04
C SER A 62 -6.43 6.16 -14.94
N ALA A 63 -5.92 6.88 -13.94
CA ALA A 63 -4.49 7.03 -13.73
C ALA A 63 -3.78 5.69 -13.47
N TRP A 64 -4.45 4.74 -12.82
CA TRP A 64 -3.91 3.38 -12.66
C TRP A 64 -3.91 2.60 -13.97
N ASN A 65 -4.93 2.76 -14.82
CA ASN A 65 -4.95 2.16 -16.17
C ASN A 65 -3.82 2.72 -17.03
N ASP A 66 -3.58 4.04 -17.00
CA ASP A 66 -2.50 4.68 -17.75
C ASP A 66 -1.13 4.13 -17.33
N ARG A 67 -0.89 3.93 -16.03
CA ARG A 67 0.34 3.32 -15.52
C ARG A 67 0.50 1.86 -15.95
N ILE A 68 -0.58 1.08 -15.95
CA ILE A 68 -0.58 -0.30 -16.45
C ILE A 68 -0.23 -0.32 -17.94
N ASN A 69 -0.88 0.52 -18.75
CA ASN A 69 -0.64 0.61 -20.18
C ASN A 69 0.80 1.05 -20.47
N LEU A 70 1.33 2.03 -19.73
CA LEU A 70 2.70 2.51 -19.87
C LEU A 70 3.71 1.38 -19.56
N ALA A 71 3.50 0.65 -18.45
CA ALA A 71 4.35 -0.49 -18.10
C ALA A 71 4.32 -1.61 -19.15
N GLN A 72 3.14 -1.89 -19.70
CA GLN A 72 2.99 -2.92 -20.75
C GLN A 72 3.61 -2.51 -22.08
N GLY A 73 3.53 -1.23 -22.45
CA GLY A 73 4.04 -0.73 -23.73
C GLY A 73 5.53 -0.40 -23.71
N GLU A 74 6.03 0.17 -22.63
CA GLU A 74 7.37 0.75 -22.54
C GLU A 74 8.24 0.15 -21.41
N GLY A 75 7.67 -0.76 -20.62
CA GLY A 75 8.37 -1.40 -19.50
C GLY A 75 8.45 -0.54 -18.25
N MET A 76 9.11 -1.10 -17.21
CA MET A 76 9.17 -0.46 -15.88
C MET A 76 10.04 0.81 -15.88
N GLU A 77 11.00 0.95 -16.81
CA GLU A 77 11.85 2.15 -16.93
C GLU A 77 11.00 3.42 -17.12
N ALA A 78 9.94 3.34 -17.93
CA ALA A 78 9.05 4.49 -18.19
C ALA A 78 8.31 4.99 -16.94
N LEU A 79 8.14 4.14 -15.93
CA LEU A 79 7.50 4.51 -14.66
C LEU A 79 8.47 5.13 -13.64
N VAL A 80 9.78 5.00 -13.84
CA VAL A 80 10.78 5.43 -12.84
C VAL A 80 10.64 6.91 -12.49
N PRO A 81 10.67 7.87 -13.45
CA PRO A 81 10.66 9.29 -13.11
C PRO A 81 9.43 9.68 -12.27
N SER A 82 8.24 9.38 -12.77
CA SER A 82 6.98 9.74 -12.11
C SER A 82 6.78 9.06 -10.76
N THR A 83 7.36 7.88 -10.57
CA THR A 83 7.29 7.16 -9.29
C THR A 83 8.22 7.80 -8.25
N ILE A 84 9.45 8.13 -8.65
CA ILE A 84 10.42 8.78 -7.77
C ILE A 84 9.92 10.16 -7.33
N ASP A 85 9.40 10.97 -8.25
CA ASP A 85 8.88 12.31 -7.94
C ASP A 85 7.67 12.28 -6.99
N ARG A 86 6.90 11.19 -7.02
CA ARG A 86 5.77 11.00 -6.11
C ARG A 86 6.17 10.46 -4.75
N TRP A 87 7.22 9.64 -4.66
CA TRP A 87 7.60 8.98 -3.42
C TRP A 87 8.59 9.77 -2.58
N PHE A 88 9.36 10.65 -3.20
CA PHE A 88 10.43 11.38 -2.53
C PHE A 88 10.32 12.88 -2.78
N SER A 89 10.40 13.67 -1.72
CA SER A 89 10.50 15.13 -1.85
C SER A 89 11.77 15.50 -2.64
N ALA A 90 11.72 16.65 -3.35
CA ALA A 90 12.88 17.16 -4.11
C ALA A 90 14.13 17.32 -3.21
N ASN A 91 13.91 17.74 -1.96
CA ASN A 91 15.00 17.89 -0.99
C ASN A 91 15.63 16.52 -0.64
N PHE A 92 14.83 15.49 -0.41
CA PHE A 92 15.33 14.14 -0.15
C PHE A 92 16.10 13.60 -1.36
N GLN A 93 15.57 13.77 -2.58
CA GLN A 93 16.24 13.34 -3.80
C GLN A 93 17.62 13.99 -3.96
N ALA A 94 17.75 15.29 -3.62
CA ALA A 94 19.02 16.01 -3.70
C ALA A 94 20.03 15.58 -2.63
N GLN A 95 19.56 15.28 -1.41
CA GLN A 95 20.44 14.95 -0.28
C GLN A 95 20.80 13.46 -0.19
N ARG A 96 19.95 12.58 -0.72
CA ARG A 96 20.04 11.13 -0.57
C ARG A 96 19.97 10.42 -1.94
N ALA A 97 20.71 10.95 -2.92
CA ALA A 97 20.70 10.42 -4.29
C ALA A 97 20.99 8.91 -4.36
N ASP A 98 21.93 8.42 -3.55
CA ASP A 98 22.32 7.00 -3.53
C ASP A 98 21.15 6.09 -3.08
N GLU A 99 20.34 6.52 -2.12
CA GLU A 99 19.16 5.79 -1.67
C GLU A 99 18.06 5.81 -2.72
N VAL A 100 17.86 6.95 -3.35
CA VAL A 100 16.89 7.10 -4.45
C VAL A 100 17.29 6.23 -5.64
N ASP A 101 18.59 6.13 -5.97
CA ASP A 101 19.08 5.27 -7.04
C ASP A 101 18.82 3.79 -6.78
N LYS A 102 18.95 3.33 -5.53
CA LYS A 102 18.56 1.96 -5.16
C LYS A 102 17.08 1.70 -5.45
N VAL A 103 16.21 2.66 -5.16
CA VAL A 103 14.78 2.53 -5.44
C VAL A 103 14.50 2.55 -6.94
N ARG A 104 15.22 3.38 -7.72
CA ARG A 104 15.15 3.33 -9.20
C ARG A 104 15.48 1.94 -9.74
N GLU A 105 16.55 1.32 -9.24
CA GLU A 105 16.92 -0.04 -9.64
C GLU A 105 15.87 -1.08 -9.22
N MET A 106 15.27 -0.95 -8.03
CA MET A 106 14.18 -1.83 -7.62
C MET A 106 12.96 -1.71 -8.54
N ILE A 107 12.60 -0.49 -8.96
CA ILE A 107 11.50 -0.28 -9.92
C ILE A 107 11.84 -0.95 -11.26
N ARG A 108 13.05 -0.73 -11.80
CA ARG A 108 13.52 -1.34 -13.05
C ARG A 108 13.50 -2.87 -13.01
N GLY A 109 13.89 -3.45 -11.87
CA GLY A 109 13.93 -4.89 -11.66
C GLY A 109 12.56 -5.53 -11.43
N THR A 110 11.51 -4.76 -11.28
CA THR A 110 10.15 -5.29 -11.07
C THR A 110 9.60 -5.90 -12.35
N ALA A 111 9.05 -7.12 -12.26
CA ALA A 111 8.43 -7.77 -13.40
C ALA A 111 7.16 -7.00 -13.85
N VAL A 112 7.07 -6.64 -15.13
CA VAL A 112 5.91 -5.89 -15.69
C VAL A 112 4.58 -6.55 -15.33
N ASN A 113 4.46 -7.87 -15.52
CA ASN A 113 3.22 -8.59 -15.21
C ASN A 113 2.87 -8.54 -13.72
N GLY A 114 3.87 -8.61 -12.84
CA GLY A 114 3.70 -8.46 -11.39
C GLY A 114 3.20 -7.06 -11.03
N PHE A 115 3.85 -6.03 -11.57
CA PHE A 115 3.41 -4.64 -11.40
C PHE A 115 1.96 -4.44 -11.87
N CYS A 116 1.63 -4.89 -13.09
CA CYS A 116 0.29 -4.73 -13.66
C CYS A 116 -0.78 -5.43 -12.83
N GLY A 117 -0.49 -6.63 -12.33
CA GLY A 117 -1.40 -7.36 -11.43
C GLY A 117 -1.65 -6.63 -10.12
N CYS A 118 -0.59 -6.09 -9.50
CA CYS A 118 -0.67 -5.29 -8.29
C CYS A 118 -1.39 -3.95 -8.53
N ALA A 119 -1.05 -3.25 -9.61
CA ALA A 119 -1.69 -1.98 -9.98
C ALA A 119 -3.19 -2.15 -10.23
N ALA A 120 -3.61 -3.25 -10.87
CA ALA A 120 -5.02 -3.58 -11.05
C ALA A 120 -5.72 -3.88 -9.70
N ALA A 121 -5.05 -4.57 -8.77
CA ALA A 121 -5.59 -4.81 -7.44
C ALA A 121 -5.77 -3.50 -6.64
N ILE A 122 -4.82 -2.56 -6.75
CA ILE A 122 -4.92 -1.23 -6.15
C ILE A 122 -6.06 -0.42 -6.79
N ARG A 123 -6.12 -0.38 -8.13
CA ARG A 123 -7.19 0.32 -8.87
C ARG A 123 -8.58 -0.05 -8.40
N ASP A 124 -8.77 -1.33 -8.08
CA ASP A 124 -10.06 -1.89 -7.69
C ASP A 124 -10.27 -1.92 -6.17
N LEU A 125 -9.39 -1.27 -5.40
CA LEU A 125 -9.48 -1.17 -3.94
C LEU A 125 -10.80 -0.51 -3.51
N ASP A 126 -11.58 -1.22 -2.69
CA ASP A 126 -12.81 -0.74 -2.06
C ASP A 126 -13.12 -1.55 -0.80
N LEU A 127 -12.50 -1.17 0.33
CA LEU A 127 -12.62 -1.87 1.61
C LEU A 127 -13.28 -1.01 2.70
N THR A 128 -13.42 0.31 2.48
CA THR A 128 -13.78 1.29 3.49
C THR A 128 -14.98 0.89 4.31
N ASP A 129 -16.08 0.49 3.65
CA ASP A 129 -17.36 0.21 4.31
C ASP A 129 -17.33 -1.04 5.21
N ARG A 130 -16.27 -1.84 5.10
CA ARG A 130 -16.06 -3.06 5.87
C ARG A 130 -15.11 -2.89 7.05
N LEU A 131 -14.31 -1.82 7.07
CA LEU A 131 -13.24 -1.63 8.05
C LEU A 131 -13.74 -1.57 9.50
N SER A 132 -14.99 -1.16 9.72
CA SER A 132 -15.59 -1.12 11.06
C SER A 132 -15.69 -2.50 11.75
N THR A 133 -15.49 -3.58 11.01
CA THR A 133 -15.44 -4.93 11.58
C THR A 133 -14.06 -5.34 12.08
N ILE A 134 -13.02 -4.52 11.86
CA ILE A 134 -11.67 -4.76 12.36
C ILE A 134 -11.60 -4.24 13.81
N ASP A 135 -11.48 -5.18 14.74
CA ASP A 135 -11.29 -4.90 16.17
C ASP A 135 -9.86 -5.28 16.59
N LEU A 136 -8.88 -4.63 15.98
CA LEU A 136 -7.46 -4.83 16.26
C LEU A 136 -6.81 -3.51 16.62
N PRO A 137 -5.86 -3.49 17.56
CA PRO A 137 -5.00 -2.32 17.76
C PRO A 137 -4.35 -1.93 16.42
N THR A 138 -4.65 -0.74 15.93
CA THR A 138 -4.22 -0.30 14.60
C THR A 138 -3.48 1.03 14.68
N LEU A 139 -2.25 1.07 14.21
CA LEU A 139 -1.46 2.28 14.03
C LEU A 139 -1.48 2.68 12.55
N LEU A 140 -1.89 3.90 12.28
CA LEU A 140 -1.83 4.53 10.95
C LEU A 140 -0.67 5.51 10.94
N ILE A 141 0.21 5.41 9.94
CA ILE A 141 1.36 6.30 9.77
C ILE A 141 1.33 6.87 8.37
N VAL A 142 1.52 8.18 8.23
CA VAL A 142 1.54 8.85 6.94
C VAL A 142 2.48 10.05 6.95
N GLY A 143 3.18 10.29 5.85
CA GLY A 143 3.91 11.53 5.62
C GLY A 143 2.94 12.69 5.38
N GLU A 144 3.21 13.88 5.95
CA GLU A 144 2.37 15.06 5.77
C GLU A 144 2.22 15.44 4.29
N ASP A 145 3.29 15.25 3.53
CA ASP A 145 3.38 15.62 2.11
C ASP A 145 3.11 14.45 1.15
N ASP A 146 2.57 13.30 1.60
CA ASP A 146 2.29 12.17 0.70
C ASP A 146 1.15 12.49 -0.28
N PRO A 147 1.43 12.68 -1.57
CA PRO A 147 0.39 12.97 -2.56
C PRO A 147 -0.34 11.72 -3.04
N GLY A 148 0.20 10.54 -2.78
CA GLY A 148 -0.34 9.27 -3.27
C GLY A 148 -1.41 8.68 -2.36
N THR A 149 -1.16 8.75 -1.05
CA THR A 149 -2.07 8.29 0.01
C THR A 149 -2.12 9.35 1.12
N PRO A 150 -2.77 10.49 0.87
CA PRO A 150 -2.70 11.67 1.74
C PRO A 150 -3.26 11.41 3.13
N VAL A 151 -2.95 12.31 4.07
CA VAL A 151 -3.46 12.29 5.45
C VAL A 151 -4.97 12.05 5.50
N SER A 152 -5.74 12.68 4.59
CA SER A 152 -7.20 12.50 4.51
C SER A 152 -7.64 11.06 4.23
N ALA A 153 -6.86 10.29 3.47
CA ALA A 153 -7.15 8.87 3.24
C ALA A 153 -6.95 8.03 4.53
N HIS A 154 -5.98 8.40 5.36
CA HIS A 154 -5.75 7.77 6.67
C HIS A 154 -6.81 8.18 7.70
N GLU A 155 -7.29 9.43 7.66
CA GLU A 155 -8.42 9.88 8.48
C GLU A 155 -9.70 9.07 8.20
N VAL A 156 -9.93 8.70 6.94
CA VAL A 156 -11.04 7.79 6.57
C VAL A 156 -10.88 6.42 7.24
N ILE A 157 -9.68 5.83 7.20
CA ILE A 157 -9.41 4.55 7.85
C ILE A 157 -9.60 4.68 9.37
N ARG A 158 -9.04 5.73 9.97
CA ARG A 158 -9.16 6.02 11.40
C ARG A 158 -10.61 6.15 11.84
N ALA A 159 -11.44 6.82 11.05
CA ALA A 159 -12.85 6.98 11.36
C ALA A 159 -13.63 5.64 11.31
N CYS A 160 -13.13 4.64 10.60
CA CYS A 160 -13.77 3.34 10.47
C CYS A 160 -13.29 2.32 11.51
N ILE A 161 -12.00 2.34 11.90
CA ILE A 161 -11.42 1.39 12.87
C ILE A 161 -11.36 2.05 14.23
N GLU A 162 -12.22 1.65 15.15
CA GLU A 162 -12.40 2.30 16.46
C GLU A 162 -11.10 2.28 17.29
N ASN A 163 -10.38 1.15 17.31
CA ASN A 163 -9.14 1.00 18.06
C ASN A 163 -7.92 1.40 17.19
N SER A 164 -7.93 2.64 16.66
CA SER A 164 -6.85 3.13 15.80
C SER A 164 -6.29 4.46 16.24
N GLU A 165 -4.99 4.64 16.00
CA GLU A 165 -4.24 5.89 16.21
C GLU A 165 -3.60 6.33 14.89
N LEU A 166 -3.61 7.64 14.61
CA LEU A 166 -2.99 8.24 13.42
C LEU A 166 -1.80 9.09 13.84
N VAL A 167 -0.66 8.79 13.24
CA VAL A 167 0.58 9.56 13.36
C VAL A 167 0.93 10.15 11.99
N VAL A 168 1.07 11.47 11.93
CA VAL A 168 1.53 12.20 10.74
C VAL A 168 3.00 12.56 10.94
N ILE A 169 3.84 12.19 9.99
CA ILE A 169 5.28 12.48 9.98
C ILE A 169 5.51 13.74 9.15
N PRO A 170 6.15 14.79 9.70
CA PRO A 170 6.47 16.03 8.99
C PRO A 170 7.40 15.83 7.78
#